data_15ab3066302ce6790a9210fa0487aa25
#
_entry.id   15ab3066302ce6790a9210fa0487aa25
#
_cell.length_a   1.000
_cell.length_b   1.000
_cell.length_c   1.000
_cell.angle_alpha   90.00
_cell.angle_beta   90.00
_cell.angle_gamma   90.00
#
_symmetry.space_group_name_H-M   'P 1'
#
loop_
_entity.id
_entity.type
_entity.pdbx_description
1 polymer ?
#
loop_
_entity_poly.entity_id
_entity_poly.type
_entity_poly.pdbx_seq_one_letter_code
_entity_poly.pdbx_strand_id
1 'polypeptide(L)'
;MAERPEDLNLPNSIVARIIKESLPEGINVSKEARSAIAKAASVFVLYTTSCSNNLAMKANRKTISGQDVLSAMSDMEFDRFVEPLKASLEGIVTISTRIWTVFCISSNVNFSKLCIAQRFEKKMIV
;
A
#
# COMPACT_ATOMS: atom_id res chain seq x y z
N MET A 1 6.48 -22.96 6.10
CA MET A 1 7.82 -22.78 5.51
C MET A 1 8.12 -21.30 5.55
N ALA A 2 9.23 -20.88 6.16
CA ALA A 2 9.64 -19.48 6.09
C ALA A 2 10.25 -19.25 4.70
N GLU A 3 9.59 -18.44 3.86
CA GLU A 3 10.17 -17.98 2.60
C GLU A 3 11.42 -17.16 2.91
N ARG A 4 12.49 -17.42 2.15
CA ARG A 4 13.73 -16.68 2.34
C ARG A 4 13.56 -15.26 1.78
N PRO A 5 14.12 -14.24 2.42
CA PRO A 5 14.07 -12.86 1.91
C PRO A 5 14.59 -12.72 0.47
N GLU A 6 15.42 -13.67 0.05
CA GLU A 6 16.03 -13.74 -1.28
C GLU A 6 15.02 -14.10 -2.38
N ASP A 7 13.94 -14.79 -2.04
CA ASP A 7 12.89 -15.22 -2.97
C ASP A 7 11.85 -14.11 -3.23
N LEU A 8 11.87 -13.04 -2.44
CA LEU A 8 10.94 -11.91 -2.49
C LEU A 8 11.50 -10.74 -3.31
N ASN A 9 12.05 -11.03 -4.46
CA ASN A 9 12.56 -9.98 -5.35
C ASN A 9 11.42 -9.27 -6.07
N LEU A 10 11.35 -7.94 -5.89
CA LEU A 10 10.49 -7.10 -6.74
C LEU A 10 10.95 -7.19 -8.20
N PRO A 11 10.02 -7.13 -9.18
CA PRO A 11 10.37 -7.18 -10.58
C PRO A 11 11.35 -6.06 -10.95
N ASN A 12 12.53 -6.42 -11.44
CA ASN A 12 13.60 -5.47 -11.75
C ASN A 12 13.19 -4.37 -12.74
N SER A 13 12.27 -4.66 -13.65
CA SER A 13 11.74 -3.68 -14.60
C SER A 13 10.93 -2.57 -13.92
N ILE A 14 10.13 -2.92 -12.92
CA ILE A 14 9.33 -1.97 -12.15
C ILE A 14 10.24 -1.10 -11.28
N VAL A 15 11.19 -1.73 -10.58
CA VAL A 15 12.16 -1.00 -9.75
C VAL A 15 12.98 -0.03 -10.60
N ALA A 16 13.46 -0.45 -11.77
CA ALA A 16 14.21 0.40 -12.68
C ALA A 16 13.38 1.61 -13.16
N ARG A 17 12.08 1.42 -13.42
CA ARG A 17 11.18 2.51 -13.80
C ARG A 17 10.99 3.52 -12.66
N ILE A 18 10.69 3.05 -11.45
CA ILE A 18 10.52 3.91 -10.26
C ILE A 18 11.79 4.71 -9.99
N ILE A 19 12.97 4.08 -10.07
CA ILE A 19 14.26 4.75 -9.89
C ILE A 19 14.42 5.86 -10.95
N LYS A 20 14.12 5.56 -12.22
CA LYS A 20 14.25 6.53 -13.31
C LYS A 20 13.31 7.71 -13.17
N GLU A 21 12.07 7.47 -12.73
CA GLU A 21 11.07 8.52 -12.49
C GLU A 21 11.43 9.41 -11.27
N SER A 22 12.21 8.87 -10.32
CA SER A 22 12.61 9.60 -9.09
C SER A 22 13.88 10.43 -9.26
N LEU A 23 14.60 10.26 -10.36
CA LEU A 23 15.89 10.93 -10.60
C LEU A 23 15.76 11.99 -11.71
N PRO A 24 16.57 13.08 -11.64
CA PRO A 24 16.67 14.05 -12.73
C PRO A 24 17.15 13.39 -14.02
N GLU A 25 16.81 14.01 -15.15
CA GLU A 25 17.26 13.54 -16.47
C GLU A 25 18.79 13.50 -16.56
N GLY A 26 19.29 12.45 -17.21
CA GLY A 26 20.74 12.27 -17.44
C GLY A 26 21.49 11.48 -16.36
N ILE A 27 20.85 11.14 -15.27
CA ILE A 27 21.49 10.29 -14.23
C ILE A 27 21.27 8.81 -14.53
N ASN A 28 22.37 8.05 -14.59
CA ASN A 28 22.35 6.61 -14.75
C ASN A 28 22.69 5.90 -13.45
N VAL A 29 21.93 4.84 -13.12
CA VAL A 29 22.13 4.01 -11.93
C VAL A 29 22.74 2.69 -12.35
N SER A 30 23.81 2.26 -11.67
CA SER A 30 24.49 1.00 -11.98
C SER A 30 23.56 -0.22 -11.73
N LYS A 31 23.89 -1.34 -12.32
CA LYS A 31 23.13 -2.58 -12.15
C LYS A 31 23.16 -3.04 -10.69
N GLU A 32 24.31 -2.91 -10.05
CA GLU A 32 24.52 -3.29 -8.64
C GLU A 32 23.66 -2.41 -7.72
N ALA A 33 23.64 -1.09 -7.95
CA ALA A 33 22.82 -0.17 -7.17
C ALA A 33 21.33 -0.47 -7.33
N ARG A 34 20.84 -0.76 -8.54
CA ARG A 34 19.46 -1.17 -8.78
C ARG A 34 19.11 -2.46 -8.04
N SER A 35 20.00 -3.44 -8.03
CA SER A 35 19.81 -4.68 -7.30
C SER A 35 19.76 -4.46 -5.78
N ALA A 36 20.64 -3.60 -5.26
CA ALA A 36 20.65 -3.24 -3.84
C ALA A 36 19.35 -2.53 -3.43
N ILE A 37 18.88 -1.58 -4.23
CA ILE A 37 17.60 -0.87 -3.99
C ILE A 37 16.42 -1.86 -4.02
N ALA A 38 16.38 -2.79 -4.99
CA ALA A 38 15.33 -3.79 -5.07
C ALA A 38 15.27 -4.68 -3.82
N LYS A 39 16.42 -5.14 -3.34
CA LYS A 39 16.50 -5.92 -2.10
C LYS A 39 16.08 -5.12 -0.88
N ALA A 40 16.54 -3.89 -0.75
CA ALA A 40 16.16 -3.00 0.35
C ALA A 40 14.64 -2.76 0.37
N ALA A 41 14.04 -2.50 -0.79
CA ALA A 41 12.60 -2.33 -0.91
C ALA A 41 11.81 -3.59 -0.51
N SER A 42 12.27 -4.78 -0.91
CA SER A 42 11.65 -6.04 -0.52
C SER A 42 11.68 -6.26 0.99
N VAL A 43 12.82 -6.03 1.63
CA VAL A 43 12.97 -6.13 3.09
C VAL A 43 12.09 -5.11 3.80
N PHE A 44 12.02 -3.88 3.30
CA PHE A 44 11.16 -2.84 3.85
C PHE A 44 9.68 -3.24 3.84
N VAL A 45 9.18 -3.77 2.71
CA VAL A 45 7.78 -4.25 2.60
C VAL A 45 7.51 -5.36 3.61
N LEU A 46 8.39 -6.33 3.73
CA LEU A 46 8.25 -7.42 4.72
C LEU A 46 8.19 -6.90 6.14
N TYR A 47 9.10 -6.01 6.49
CA TYR A 47 9.18 -5.44 7.84
C TYR A 47 7.92 -4.64 8.18
N THR A 48 7.49 -3.75 7.27
CA THR A 48 6.27 -2.96 7.43
C THR A 48 5.04 -3.85 7.58
N THR A 49 4.94 -4.91 6.76
CA THR A 49 3.82 -5.86 6.84
C THR A 49 3.81 -6.62 8.17
N SER A 50 4.97 -7.03 8.65
CA SER A 50 5.10 -7.71 9.95
C SER A 50 4.67 -6.80 11.11
N CYS A 51 5.11 -5.55 11.11
CA CYS A 51 4.69 -4.57 12.12
C CYS A 51 3.18 -4.31 12.07
N SER A 52 2.63 -4.11 10.87
CA SER A 52 1.19 -3.92 10.67
C SER A 52 0.37 -5.12 11.13
N ASN A 53 0.86 -6.34 10.88
CA ASN A 53 0.22 -7.56 11.34
C ASN A 53 0.17 -7.63 12.88
N ASN A 54 1.25 -7.23 13.56
CA ASN A 54 1.27 -7.19 15.03
C ASN A 54 0.23 -6.21 15.58
N LEU A 55 0.02 -5.07 14.93
CA LEU A 55 -1.02 -4.10 15.30
C LEU A 55 -2.43 -4.68 15.07
N ALA A 56 -2.67 -5.33 13.94
CA ALA A 56 -3.94 -5.98 13.65
C ALA A 56 -4.25 -7.09 14.66
N MET A 57 -3.26 -7.90 15.03
CA MET A 57 -3.41 -8.96 16.03
C MET A 57 -3.68 -8.41 17.43
N LYS A 58 -3.03 -7.33 17.86
CA LYS A 58 -3.34 -6.64 19.12
C LYS A 58 -4.79 -6.17 19.18
N ALA A 59 -5.36 -5.81 18.03
CA ALA A 59 -6.78 -5.43 17.91
C ALA A 59 -7.72 -6.64 17.65
N ASN A 60 -7.25 -7.88 17.87
CA ASN A 60 -7.99 -9.12 17.60
C ASN A 60 -8.55 -9.24 16.17
N ARG A 61 -7.86 -8.67 15.19
CA ARG A 61 -8.22 -8.74 13.78
C ARG A 61 -7.28 -9.67 13.02
N LYS A 62 -7.83 -10.38 12.05
CA LYS A 62 -7.08 -11.26 11.13
C LYS A 62 -6.71 -10.58 9.81
N THR A 63 -7.14 -9.33 9.63
CA THR A 63 -6.94 -8.56 8.40
C THR A 63 -6.18 -7.28 8.72
N ILE A 64 -5.13 -7.00 7.98
CA ILE A 64 -4.38 -5.76 8.05
C ILE A 64 -5.16 -4.69 7.29
N SER A 65 -5.37 -3.53 7.92
CA SER A 65 -5.98 -2.35 7.29
C SER A 65 -4.92 -1.33 6.87
N GLY A 66 -5.32 -0.36 6.03
CA GLY A 66 -4.44 0.76 5.67
C GLY A 66 -3.99 1.56 6.91
N GLN A 67 -4.87 1.70 7.90
CA GLN A 67 -4.54 2.39 9.15
C GLN A 67 -3.46 1.66 9.95
N ASP A 68 -3.44 0.32 9.95
CA ASP A 68 -2.38 -0.46 10.61
C ASP A 68 -1.03 -0.21 9.96
N VAL A 69 -1.01 -0.04 8.62
CA VAL A 69 0.21 0.31 7.88
C VAL A 69 0.70 1.70 8.24
N LEU A 70 -0.20 2.69 8.31
CA LEU A 70 0.15 4.06 8.73
C LEU A 70 0.69 4.09 10.16
N SER A 71 0.04 3.39 11.08
CA SER A 71 0.50 3.27 12.46
C SER A 71 1.85 2.55 12.56
N ALA A 72 2.05 1.48 11.78
CA ALA A 72 3.33 0.79 11.72
C ALA A 72 4.45 1.69 11.19
N MET A 73 4.17 2.56 10.20
CA MET A 73 5.14 3.53 9.69
C MET A 73 5.56 4.53 10.77
N SER A 74 4.63 5.00 11.61
CA SER A 74 4.94 5.86 12.74
C SER A 74 5.73 5.13 13.82
N ASP A 75 5.35 3.89 14.17
CA ASP A 75 6.08 3.05 15.13
C ASP A 75 7.53 2.75 14.70
N MET A 76 7.79 2.76 13.40
CA MET A 76 9.12 2.59 12.80
C MET A 76 9.89 3.91 12.62
N GLU A 77 9.37 5.03 13.15
CA GLU A 77 9.96 6.37 13.04
C GLU A 77 10.04 6.92 11.59
N PHE A 78 9.18 6.43 10.70
CA PHE A 78 9.05 6.94 9.33
C PHE A 78 7.96 8.00 9.19
N ASP A 79 7.84 8.91 10.16
CA ASP A 79 6.79 9.94 10.24
C ASP A 79 6.71 10.83 8.99
N ARG A 80 7.86 11.06 8.32
CA ARG A 80 7.91 11.85 7.07
C ARG A 80 7.06 11.28 5.94
N PHE A 81 6.78 9.98 5.98
CA PHE A 81 5.98 9.29 4.97
C PHE A 81 4.51 9.15 5.38
N VAL A 82 4.17 9.35 6.65
CA VAL A 82 2.81 9.11 7.15
C VAL A 82 1.79 10.03 6.49
N GLU A 83 2.04 11.35 6.48
CA GLU A 83 1.11 12.31 5.86
C GLU A 83 0.93 12.11 4.35
N PRO A 84 2.00 11.95 3.53
CA PRO A 84 1.83 11.64 2.11
C PRO A 84 1.07 10.33 1.84
N LEU A 85 1.32 9.30 2.66
CA LEU A 85 0.63 8.01 2.54
C LEU A 85 -0.84 8.12 2.92
N LYS A 86 -1.17 8.88 3.97
CA LYS A 86 -2.54 9.14 4.38
C LYS A 86 -3.33 9.86 3.29
N ALA A 87 -2.78 10.93 2.74
CA ALA A 87 -3.40 11.65 1.63
C ALA A 87 -3.63 10.74 0.40
N SER A 88 -2.65 9.87 0.08
CA SER A 88 -2.78 8.91 -1.00
C SER A 88 -3.86 7.86 -0.73
N LEU A 89 -3.96 7.37 0.50
CA LEU A 89 -4.98 6.40 0.91
C LEU A 89 -6.39 7.00 0.77
N GLU A 90 -6.59 8.24 1.25
CA GLU A 90 -7.86 8.96 1.12
C GLU A 90 -8.22 9.20 -0.36
N GLY A 91 -7.27 9.53 -1.20
CA GLY A 91 -7.45 9.68 -2.64
C GLY A 91 -7.90 8.39 -3.32
N ILE A 92 -7.28 7.26 -2.99
CA ILE A 92 -7.64 5.94 -3.55
C ILE A 92 -9.07 5.55 -3.12
N VAL A 93 -9.42 5.74 -1.86
CA VAL A 93 -10.76 5.47 -1.34
C VAL A 93 -11.80 6.30 -2.09
N THR A 94 -11.55 7.60 -2.26
CA THR A 94 -12.45 8.51 -3.00
C THR A 94 -12.63 8.10 -4.46
N ILE A 95 -11.56 7.72 -5.15
CA ILE A 95 -11.62 7.25 -6.55
C ILE A 95 -12.39 5.93 -6.64
N SER A 96 -12.12 4.99 -5.76
CA SER A 96 -12.81 3.71 -5.71
C SER A 96 -14.31 3.89 -5.53
N THR A 97 -14.72 4.75 -4.61
CA THR A 97 -16.14 5.08 -4.36
C THR A 97 -16.78 5.71 -5.59
N ARG A 98 -16.10 6.65 -6.26
CA ARG A 98 -16.59 7.29 -7.48
C ARG A 98 -16.77 6.29 -8.62
N ILE A 99 -15.83 5.41 -8.84
CA ILE A 99 -15.91 4.36 -9.87
C ILE A 99 -17.11 3.43 -9.57
N TRP A 100 -17.28 3.01 -8.33
CA TRP A 100 -18.42 2.19 -7.91
C TRP A 100 -19.76 2.90 -8.10
N THR A 101 -19.84 4.18 -7.76
CA THR A 101 -21.07 4.99 -7.93
C THR A 101 -21.44 5.07 -9.42
N VAL A 102 -20.48 5.37 -10.30
CA VAL A 102 -20.69 5.43 -11.75
C VAL A 102 -21.10 4.06 -12.30
N PHE A 103 -20.44 2.98 -11.86
CA PHE A 103 -20.77 1.62 -12.27
C PHE A 103 -22.19 1.21 -11.83
N CYS A 104 -22.58 1.54 -10.60
CA CYS A 104 -23.94 1.25 -10.09
C CYS A 104 -25.02 2.03 -10.85
N ILE A 105 -24.76 3.30 -11.19
CA ILE A 105 -25.69 4.12 -11.98
C ILE A 105 -25.82 3.56 -13.40
N SER A 106 -24.70 3.21 -14.04
CA SER A 106 -24.68 2.64 -15.39
C SER A 106 -25.34 1.27 -15.50
N SER A 107 -25.25 0.46 -14.43
CA SER A 107 -25.77 -0.92 -14.41
C SER A 107 -27.19 -1.04 -13.87
N ASN A 108 -27.87 0.06 -13.56
CA ASN A 108 -29.22 0.08 -13.00
C ASN A 108 -29.41 -0.83 -11.77
N VAL A 109 -28.35 -1.00 -10.96
CA VAL A 109 -28.32 -1.86 -9.79
C VAL A 109 -28.92 -1.12 -8.59
N ASN A 110 -29.91 -1.74 -7.98
CA ASN A 110 -30.76 -1.22 -6.92
C ASN A 110 -29.96 -0.62 -5.73
N PHE A 111 -30.41 0.53 -5.24
CA PHE A 111 -29.81 1.38 -4.20
C PHE A 111 -29.48 0.66 -2.87
N SER A 112 -30.09 -0.50 -2.61
CA SER A 112 -29.81 -1.32 -1.42
C SER A 112 -28.39 -1.89 -1.38
N LYS A 113 -27.74 -2.05 -2.55
CA LYS A 113 -26.33 -2.48 -2.65
C LYS A 113 -25.35 -1.33 -2.45
N LEU A 114 -25.76 -0.08 -2.61
CA LEU A 114 -24.97 1.11 -2.30
C LEU A 114 -24.66 1.20 -0.79
N CYS A 115 -25.62 0.79 0.03
CA CYS A 115 -25.49 0.77 1.49
C CYS A 115 -24.43 -0.26 1.97
N ILE A 116 -24.19 -1.33 1.18
CA ILE A 116 -23.15 -2.33 1.48
C ILE A 116 -21.77 -1.77 1.16
N ALA A 117 -21.62 -1.00 0.09
CA ALA A 117 -20.36 -0.34 -0.26
C ALA A 117 -19.95 0.70 0.80
N GLN A 118 -20.89 1.51 1.29
CA GLN A 118 -20.64 2.45 2.40
C GLN A 118 -20.31 1.75 3.72
N ARG A 119 -20.83 0.54 3.94
CA ARG A 119 -20.49 -0.28 5.10
C ARG A 119 -19.09 -0.90 4.98
N PHE A 120 -18.60 -1.15 3.76
CA PHE A 120 -17.22 -1.54 3.48
C PHE A 120 -16.25 -0.39 3.72
N GLU A 121 -16.59 0.84 3.35
CA GLU A 121 -15.80 2.05 3.64
C GLU A 121 -15.55 2.23 5.13
N LYS A 122 -16.61 2.15 5.95
CA LYS A 122 -16.49 2.23 7.41
C LYS A 122 -15.63 1.11 8.02
N LYS A 123 -15.51 -0.04 7.37
CA LYS A 123 -14.66 -1.15 7.84
C LYS A 123 -13.20 -1.05 7.40
N MET A 124 -12.89 -0.24 6.39
CA MET A 124 -11.50 -0.02 5.95
C MET A 124 -10.86 1.20 6.62
N ILE A 125 -11.66 2.10 7.20
CA ILE A 125 -11.20 3.34 7.87
C ILE A 125 -11.14 3.17 9.40
N VAL A 126 -11.70 2.08 9.94
CA VAL A 126 -11.68 1.78 11.40
C VAL A 126 -10.72 0.61 11.68
#